data_3dd566e91409ce4f4278d5c7ad1a42eb
#
_entry.id   3dd566e91409ce4f4278d5c7ad1a42eb
#
_cell.length_a   1.000
_cell.length_b   1.000
_cell.length_c   1.000
_cell.angle_alpha   90.00
_cell.angle_beta   90.00
_cell.angle_gamma   90.00
#
_symmetry.space_group_name_H-M   'P 1'
#
loop_
_entity.id
_entity.type
_entity.pdbx_description
1 polymer ?
#
loop_
_entity_poly.entity_id
_entity_poly.type
_entity_poly.pdbx_seq_one_letter_code
_entity_poly.pdbx_strand_id
1 'polypeptide(L)'
;MFEPARELPDFSAEQTAAWDAIAARMASHGVEVEAGTTTPKTEHSGPGEVVAVTGKAGSGKTMLLARLATRLKEIGLAAVTGDYEPRRRTRRSFAILAPTNKAASVLRNHGVPATTIHRIVYTPVYDPEYQQVADWLEGERKTRPKVEGMTEAALD
;
A
#
# COMPACT_ATOMS: atom_id res chain seq x y z
N MET A 1 11.54 10.05 -24.04
CA MET A 1 12.93 10.02 -23.55
C MET A 1 12.86 9.38 -22.15
N PHE A 2 13.22 8.09 -22.03
CA PHE A 2 13.23 7.42 -20.74
C PHE A 2 14.44 7.91 -19.95
N GLU A 3 14.22 8.56 -18.83
CA GLU A 3 15.30 8.83 -17.87
C GLU A 3 15.84 7.49 -17.39
N PRO A 4 17.17 7.24 -17.46
CA PRO A 4 17.74 6.00 -16.95
C PRO A 4 17.43 5.92 -15.46
N ALA A 5 17.00 4.74 -15.01
CA ALA A 5 16.76 4.47 -13.61
C ALA A 5 17.97 4.93 -12.79
N ARG A 6 17.76 5.86 -11.88
CA ARG A 6 18.80 6.39 -10.99
C ARG A 6 19.36 5.20 -10.24
N GLU A 7 20.62 4.84 -10.51
CA GLU A 7 21.31 3.77 -9.76
C GLU A 7 21.19 4.11 -8.28
N LEU A 8 20.57 3.21 -7.54
CA LEU A 8 20.45 3.36 -6.10
C LEU A 8 21.83 3.11 -5.50
N PRO A 9 22.29 3.95 -4.55
CA PRO A 9 23.60 3.79 -3.94
C PRO A 9 23.74 2.42 -3.28
N ASP A 10 24.97 1.91 -3.23
CA ASP A 10 25.28 0.65 -2.57
C ASP A 10 24.90 0.68 -1.09
N PHE A 11 24.47 -0.45 -0.59
CA PHE A 11 24.12 -0.60 0.82
C PHE A 11 25.34 -0.57 1.72
N SER A 12 25.22 0.04 2.91
CA SER A 12 26.17 -0.19 3.99
C SER A 12 26.06 -1.64 4.52
N ALA A 13 27.05 -2.08 5.29
CA ALA A 13 27.03 -3.42 5.87
C ALA A 13 25.76 -3.70 6.69
N GLU A 14 25.29 -2.71 7.46
CA GLU A 14 24.07 -2.83 8.26
C GLU A 14 22.82 -2.87 7.39
N GLN A 15 22.80 -2.12 6.29
CA GLN A 15 21.68 -2.14 5.34
C GLN A 15 21.65 -3.45 4.57
N THR A 16 22.81 -4.01 4.21
CA THR A 16 22.91 -5.33 3.59
C THR A 16 22.38 -6.40 4.54
N ALA A 17 22.79 -6.40 5.80
CA ALA A 17 22.29 -7.36 6.79
C ALA A 17 20.77 -7.25 6.98
N ALA A 18 20.22 -6.04 6.98
CA ALA A 18 18.77 -5.83 7.05
C ALA A 18 18.06 -6.33 5.78
N TRP A 19 18.64 -6.09 4.62
CA TRP A 19 18.13 -6.60 3.34
C TRP A 19 18.11 -8.13 3.31
N ASP A 20 19.19 -8.78 3.70
CA ASP A 20 19.32 -10.24 3.73
C ASP A 20 18.29 -10.87 4.67
N ALA A 21 18.06 -10.25 5.84
CA ALA A 21 17.04 -10.70 6.79
C ALA A 21 15.63 -10.60 6.20
N ILE A 22 15.31 -9.52 5.48
CA ILE A 22 14.03 -9.34 4.80
C ILE A 22 13.91 -10.37 3.67
N ALA A 23 14.93 -10.51 2.82
CA ALA A 23 14.93 -11.43 1.70
C ALA A 23 14.73 -12.89 2.14
N ALA A 24 15.43 -13.31 3.19
CA ALA A 24 15.28 -14.67 3.77
C ALA A 24 13.86 -14.93 4.26
N ARG A 25 13.22 -13.93 4.89
CA ARG A 25 11.81 -14.07 5.34
C ARG A 25 10.83 -14.08 4.18
N MET A 26 11.07 -13.30 3.16
CA MET A 26 10.23 -13.31 1.97
C MET A 26 10.36 -14.62 1.21
N ALA A 27 11.57 -15.19 1.14
CA ALA A 27 11.83 -16.48 0.52
C ALA A 27 11.06 -17.62 1.23
N SER A 28 11.02 -17.62 2.58
CA SER A 28 10.23 -18.61 3.33
C SER A 28 8.71 -18.56 3.03
N HIS A 29 8.26 -17.43 2.49
CA HIS A 29 6.87 -17.25 2.02
C HIS A 29 6.73 -17.33 0.48
N GLY A 30 7.75 -17.80 -0.21
CA GLY A 30 7.74 -18.01 -1.67
C GLY A 30 7.89 -16.73 -2.50
N VAL A 31 8.58 -15.73 -1.98
CA VAL A 31 8.96 -14.51 -2.71
C VAL A 31 10.48 -14.41 -2.70
N GLU A 32 11.12 -14.88 -3.77
CA GLU A 32 12.57 -14.89 -3.93
C GLU A 32 13.05 -13.54 -4.47
N VAL A 33 13.35 -12.61 -3.57
CA VAL A 33 13.70 -11.23 -3.92
C VAL A 33 14.98 -11.18 -4.75
N GLU A 34 15.98 -11.99 -4.42
CA GLU A 34 17.26 -12.04 -5.13
C GLU A 34 17.12 -12.72 -6.50
N ALA A 35 16.49 -13.89 -6.55
CA ALA A 35 16.26 -14.64 -7.79
C ALA A 35 15.23 -13.99 -8.71
N GLY A 36 14.43 -13.07 -8.21
CA GLY A 36 13.39 -12.40 -8.98
C GLY A 36 12.20 -13.29 -9.32
N THR A 37 11.89 -14.28 -8.49
CA THR A 37 10.82 -15.25 -8.73
C THR A 37 9.82 -15.29 -7.59
N THR A 38 8.60 -15.75 -7.91
CA THR A 38 7.57 -15.99 -6.90
C THR A 38 6.90 -17.32 -7.16
N THR A 39 6.61 -18.07 -6.08
CA THR A 39 5.74 -19.23 -6.16
C THR A 39 4.27 -18.81 -6.06
N PRO A 40 3.32 -19.58 -6.63
CA PRO A 40 1.91 -19.32 -6.43
C PRO A 40 1.55 -19.25 -4.95
N LYS A 41 0.59 -18.41 -4.60
CA LYS A 41 0.08 -18.33 -3.23
C LYS A 41 -0.64 -19.65 -2.91
N THR A 42 -0.10 -20.43 -1.99
CA THR A 42 -0.79 -21.60 -1.42
C THR A 42 -1.80 -21.10 -0.38
N GLU A 43 -2.95 -21.76 -0.28
CA GLU A 43 -4.03 -21.37 0.66
C GLU A 43 -3.64 -21.49 2.14
N HIS A 44 -2.55 -22.18 2.43
CA HIS A 44 -2.04 -22.40 3.78
C HIS A 44 -0.79 -21.53 4.03
N SER A 45 -0.96 -20.22 3.99
CA SER A 45 0.03 -19.34 4.62
C SER A 45 -0.18 -19.45 6.13
N GLY A 46 0.80 -19.96 6.84
CA GLY A 46 0.84 -19.94 8.31
C GLY A 46 0.67 -18.52 8.88
N PRO A 47 0.70 -18.35 10.20
CA PRO A 47 0.60 -17.05 10.83
C PRO A 47 1.65 -16.11 10.24
N GLY A 48 1.24 -14.86 9.97
CA GLY A 48 2.14 -13.86 9.40
C GLY A 48 3.36 -13.62 10.29
N GLU A 49 4.53 -13.54 9.68
CA GLU A 49 5.77 -13.22 10.37
C GLU A 49 6.03 -11.72 10.34
N VAL A 50 6.69 -11.20 11.37
CA VAL A 50 7.05 -9.79 11.50
C VAL A 50 8.57 -9.64 11.50
N VAL A 51 9.07 -8.79 10.63
CA VAL A 51 10.47 -8.35 10.63
C VAL A 51 10.50 -6.87 11.01
N ALA A 52 11.24 -6.51 12.05
CA ALA A 52 11.40 -5.13 12.47
C ALA A 52 12.77 -4.59 12.03
N VAL A 53 12.77 -3.53 11.24
CA VAL A 53 13.98 -2.80 10.85
C VAL A 53 14.07 -1.52 11.67
N THR A 54 15.00 -1.46 12.59
CA THR A 54 15.22 -0.32 13.48
C THR A 54 16.50 0.43 13.10
N GLY A 55 16.60 1.68 13.49
CA GLY A 55 17.80 2.49 13.23
C GLY A 55 17.55 3.98 13.44
N LYS A 56 18.61 4.75 13.64
CA LYS A 56 18.57 6.21 13.81
C LYS A 56 17.96 6.92 12.59
N ALA A 57 17.54 8.17 12.75
CA ALA A 57 17.20 9.02 11.62
C ALA A 57 18.40 9.12 10.66
N GLY A 58 18.15 9.09 9.36
CA GLY A 58 19.21 9.13 8.35
C GLY A 58 19.94 7.80 8.09
N SER A 59 19.63 6.70 8.77
CA SER A 59 20.26 5.39 8.52
C SER A 59 19.84 4.70 7.21
N GLY A 60 19.09 5.36 6.34
CA GLY A 60 18.72 4.84 5.03
C GLY A 60 17.53 3.87 5.01
N LYS A 61 16.74 3.76 6.08
CA LYS A 61 15.55 2.88 6.12
C LYS A 61 14.58 3.12 4.96
N THR A 62 14.35 4.38 4.62
CA THR A 62 13.48 4.77 3.49
C THR A 62 14.06 4.32 2.15
N MET A 63 15.38 4.39 1.98
CA MET A 63 16.07 3.92 0.79
C MET A 63 15.95 2.40 0.64
N LEU A 64 16.16 1.66 1.73
CA LEU A 64 15.99 0.21 1.77
C LEU A 64 14.55 -0.18 1.40
N LEU A 65 13.55 0.52 1.95
CA LEU A 65 12.15 0.31 1.62
C LEU A 65 11.83 0.65 0.15
N ALA A 66 12.41 1.71 -0.39
CA ALA A 66 12.25 2.09 -1.79
C ALA A 66 12.83 1.01 -2.73
N ARG A 67 14.03 0.51 -2.43
CA ARG A 67 14.66 -0.58 -3.20
C ARG A 67 13.82 -1.87 -3.13
N LEU A 68 13.30 -2.21 -1.95
CA LEU A 68 12.40 -3.34 -1.79
C LEU A 68 11.14 -3.19 -2.64
N ALA A 69 10.49 -2.03 -2.59
CA ALA A 69 9.29 -1.75 -3.37
C ALA A 69 9.53 -1.86 -4.89
N THR A 70 10.67 -1.33 -5.35
CA THR A 70 11.08 -1.43 -6.75
C THR A 70 11.28 -2.89 -7.14
N ARG A 71 12.02 -3.65 -6.33
CA ARG A 71 12.30 -5.06 -6.60
C ARG A 71 11.02 -5.90 -6.62
N LEU A 72 10.09 -5.68 -5.71
CA LEU A 72 8.81 -6.39 -5.70
C LEU A 72 7.97 -6.12 -6.96
N LYS A 73 8.00 -4.89 -7.48
CA LYS A 73 7.34 -4.57 -8.75
C LYS A 73 8.02 -5.27 -9.93
N GLU A 74 9.35 -5.30 -9.99
CA GLU A 74 10.11 -6.02 -11.04
C GLU A 74 9.78 -7.50 -11.09
N ILE A 75 9.60 -8.13 -9.93
CA ILE A 75 9.18 -9.54 -9.81
C ILE A 75 7.71 -9.74 -10.24
N GLY A 76 6.95 -8.66 -10.45
CA GLY A 76 5.57 -8.70 -10.90
C GLY A 76 4.52 -8.69 -9.80
N LEU A 77 4.88 -8.35 -8.55
CA LEU A 77 3.91 -8.13 -7.48
C LEU A 77 3.20 -6.79 -7.68
N ALA A 78 1.88 -6.79 -7.50
CA ALA A 78 1.08 -5.59 -7.58
C ALA A 78 1.11 -4.81 -6.25
N ALA A 79 1.39 -3.50 -6.32
CA ALA A 79 1.26 -2.64 -5.17
C ALA A 79 -0.22 -2.28 -4.94
N VAL A 80 -0.72 -2.52 -3.74
CA VAL A 80 -2.08 -2.15 -3.32
C VAL A 80 -2.03 -0.77 -2.67
N THR A 81 -2.80 0.19 -3.19
CA THR A 81 -2.78 1.59 -2.74
C THR A 81 -4.12 2.10 -2.20
N GLY A 82 -5.14 1.26 -2.14
CA GLY A 82 -6.50 1.65 -1.76
C GLY A 82 -7.33 2.21 -2.93
N ASP A 83 -6.66 2.73 -3.97
CA ASP A 83 -7.30 3.14 -5.23
C ASP A 83 -7.30 1.99 -6.25
N TYR A 84 -6.51 0.98 -5.97
CA TYR A 84 -6.37 -0.20 -6.81
C TYR A 84 -6.50 -1.47 -5.97
N GLU A 85 -7.57 -2.18 -6.17
CA GLU A 85 -7.79 -3.52 -5.62
C GLU A 85 -7.56 -4.55 -6.73
N PRO A 86 -6.54 -5.44 -6.59
CA PRO A 86 -6.31 -6.45 -7.62
C PRO A 86 -7.51 -7.39 -7.73
N ARG A 87 -8.17 -7.41 -8.87
CA ARG A 87 -9.37 -8.23 -9.14
C ARG A 87 -9.14 -9.75 -9.03
N ARG A 88 -7.88 -10.20 -8.95
CA ARG A 88 -7.53 -11.61 -8.84
C ARG A 88 -6.84 -11.88 -7.50
N ARG A 89 -7.55 -12.52 -6.59
CA ARG A 89 -7.03 -12.98 -5.29
C ARG A 89 -5.88 -14.00 -5.38
N THR A 90 -5.63 -14.56 -6.56
CA THR A 90 -4.57 -15.55 -6.81
C THR A 90 -3.19 -14.94 -7.03
N ARG A 91 -3.08 -13.64 -7.30
CA ARG A 91 -1.78 -12.96 -7.44
C ARG A 91 -1.30 -12.45 -6.11
N ARG A 92 0.00 -12.63 -5.86
CA ARG A 92 0.66 -11.99 -4.73
C ARG A 92 0.67 -10.48 -4.93
N SER A 93 0.44 -9.76 -3.85
CA SER A 93 0.47 -8.30 -3.83
C SER A 93 1.18 -7.83 -2.56
N PHE A 94 1.58 -6.58 -2.55
CA PHE A 94 2.16 -5.94 -1.37
C PHE A 94 1.53 -4.57 -1.15
N ALA A 95 1.53 -4.12 0.10
CA ALA A 95 1.13 -2.77 0.46
C ALA A 95 2.18 -2.13 1.36
N ILE A 96 2.49 -0.86 1.11
CA ILE A 96 3.36 -0.07 1.98
C ILE A 96 2.48 0.95 2.69
N LEU A 97 2.40 0.81 3.99
CA LEU A 97 1.44 1.51 4.82
C LEU A 97 2.14 2.53 5.73
N ALA A 98 1.57 3.70 5.81
CA ALA A 98 2.01 4.76 6.71
C ALA A 98 0.87 5.14 7.68
N PRO A 99 1.19 5.60 8.89
CA PRO A 99 0.17 5.97 9.88
C PRO A 99 -0.59 7.25 9.49
N THR A 100 0.02 8.13 8.70
CA THR A 100 -0.57 9.42 8.30
C THR A 100 -0.38 9.71 6.82
N ASN A 101 -1.24 10.57 6.26
CA ASN A 101 -1.11 11.04 4.88
C ASN A 101 0.21 11.76 4.62
N LYS A 102 0.71 12.53 5.62
CA LYS A 102 2.00 13.22 5.52
C LYS A 102 3.15 12.21 5.40
N ALA A 103 3.17 11.17 6.23
CA ALA A 103 4.19 10.11 6.15
C ALA A 103 4.10 9.35 4.81
N ALA A 104 2.90 9.01 4.35
CA ALA A 104 2.70 8.39 3.05
C ALA A 104 3.19 9.28 1.90
N SER A 105 2.96 10.61 1.97
CA SER A 105 3.43 11.56 0.98
C SER A 105 4.95 11.63 0.91
N VAL A 106 5.63 11.64 2.06
CA VAL A 106 7.11 11.60 2.10
C VAL A 106 7.65 10.35 1.41
N LEU A 107 7.05 9.19 1.67
CA LEU A 107 7.43 7.94 1.01
C LEU A 107 7.19 8.00 -0.50
N ARG A 108 6.05 8.53 -0.95
CA ARG A 108 5.74 8.69 -2.38
C ARG A 108 6.73 9.60 -3.09
N ASN A 109 7.19 10.66 -2.45
CA ASN A 109 8.22 11.56 -3.01
C ASN A 109 9.57 10.84 -3.22
N HIS A 110 9.81 9.72 -2.53
CA HIS A 110 10.95 8.84 -2.74
C HIS A 110 10.63 7.66 -3.69
N GLY A 111 9.55 7.71 -4.46
CA GLY A 111 9.16 6.67 -5.41
C GLY A 111 8.52 5.42 -4.79
N VAL A 112 8.27 5.42 -3.48
CA VAL A 112 7.64 4.30 -2.78
C VAL A 112 6.11 4.38 -2.94
N PRO A 113 5.42 3.32 -3.40
CA PRO A 113 3.95 3.31 -3.57
C PRO A 113 3.26 3.17 -2.20
N ALA A 114 3.35 4.21 -1.38
CA ALA A 114 2.81 4.19 -0.02
C ALA A 114 1.40 4.80 0.05
N THR A 115 0.58 4.21 0.90
CA THR A 115 -0.75 4.71 1.27
C THR A 115 -0.92 4.69 2.79
N THR A 116 -2.04 5.16 3.30
CA THR A 116 -2.29 5.08 4.74
C THR A 116 -2.91 3.74 5.13
N ILE A 117 -2.67 3.33 6.38
CA ILE A 117 -3.29 2.12 6.96
C ILE A 117 -4.81 2.20 6.82
N HIS A 118 -5.41 3.38 7.06
CA HIS A 118 -6.85 3.59 6.98
C HIS A 118 -7.42 3.26 5.59
N ARG A 119 -6.72 3.59 4.50
CA ARG A 119 -7.20 3.32 3.13
C ARG A 119 -7.25 1.84 2.77
N ILE A 120 -6.51 1.00 3.46
CA ILE A 120 -6.47 -0.44 3.20
C ILE A 120 -7.34 -1.23 4.17
N VAL A 121 -7.32 -0.83 5.46
CA VAL A 121 -7.97 -1.59 6.54
C VAL A 121 -9.43 -1.17 6.72
N TYR A 122 -9.74 0.11 6.48
CA TYR A 122 -11.09 0.62 6.66
C TYR A 122 -11.78 0.80 5.31
N THR A 123 -12.81 0.03 5.07
CA THR A 123 -13.78 0.32 4.01
C THR A 123 -14.81 1.27 4.60
N PRO A 124 -15.00 2.47 4.03
CA PRO A 124 -16.08 3.34 4.48
C PRO A 124 -17.41 2.60 4.28
N VAL A 125 -18.13 2.41 5.36
CA VAL A 125 -19.53 1.97 5.28
C VAL A 125 -20.34 3.22 5.00
N TYR A 126 -20.69 3.43 3.74
CA TYR A 126 -21.64 4.48 3.38
C TYR A 126 -23.02 4.00 3.74
N ASP A 127 -23.71 4.77 4.59
CA ASP A 127 -25.15 4.60 4.77
C ASP A 127 -25.81 4.90 3.41
N PRO A 128 -26.65 3.98 2.88
CA PRO A 128 -27.31 4.18 1.60
C PRO A 128 -28.17 5.47 1.55
N GLU A 129 -28.63 5.95 2.69
CA GLU A 129 -29.38 7.21 2.79
C GLU A 129 -28.50 8.42 2.53
N TYR A 130 -27.27 8.44 3.11
CA TYR A 130 -26.32 9.52 2.86
C TYR A 130 -25.81 9.51 1.42
N GLN A 131 -25.65 8.36 0.80
CA GLN A 131 -25.29 8.27 -0.63
C GLN A 131 -26.38 8.92 -1.49
N GLN A 132 -27.66 8.72 -1.18
CA GLN A 132 -28.76 9.34 -1.91
C GLN A 132 -28.75 10.88 -1.78
N VAL A 133 -28.28 11.41 -0.64
CA VAL A 133 -28.11 12.87 -0.45
C VAL A 133 -26.96 13.39 -1.29
N ALA A 134 -25.83 12.68 -1.31
CA ALA A 134 -24.69 13.05 -2.13
C ALA A 134 -25.06 13.08 -3.63
N ASP A 135 -25.69 12.04 -4.14
CA ASP A 135 -26.13 11.93 -5.53
C ASP A 135 -27.14 13.07 -5.90
N TRP A 136 -27.95 13.50 -4.94
CA TRP A 136 -28.86 14.63 -5.15
C TRP A 136 -28.14 15.97 -5.17
N LEU A 137 -27.17 16.19 -4.26
CA LEU A 137 -26.36 17.41 -4.22
C LEU A 137 -25.46 17.55 -5.46
N GLU A 138 -24.95 16.44 -5.99
CA GLU A 138 -24.17 16.38 -7.22
C GLU A 138 -24.99 16.49 -8.50
N GLY A 139 -26.34 16.50 -8.36
CA GLY A 139 -27.27 16.63 -9.49
C GLY A 139 -27.54 15.34 -10.25
N GLU A 140 -27.00 14.22 -9.82
CA GLU A 140 -27.23 12.90 -10.41
C GLU A 140 -28.65 12.39 -10.13
N ARG A 141 -29.23 12.82 -9.00
CA ARG A 141 -30.57 12.49 -8.61
C ARG A 141 -31.50 13.72 -8.64
N LYS A 142 -32.61 13.62 -9.38
CA LYS A 142 -33.57 14.73 -9.52
C LYS A 142 -34.50 14.91 -8.32
N THR A 143 -34.68 13.88 -7.50
CA THR A 143 -35.63 13.88 -6.39
C THR A 143 -34.87 13.98 -5.07
N ARG A 144 -35.23 14.97 -4.25
CA ARG A 144 -34.67 15.17 -2.91
C ARG A 144 -34.92 13.91 -2.05
N PRO A 145 -33.87 13.29 -1.47
CA PRO A 145 -34.01 12.11 -0.63
C PRO A 145 -34.65 12.49 0.71
N LYS A 146 -35.48 11.59 1.26
CA LYS A 146 -35.93 11.69 2.65
C LYS A 146 -34.97 10.88 3.53
N VAL A 147 -34.25 11.55 4.43
CA VAL A 147 -33.35 10.92 5.38
C VAL A 147 -33.91 11.10 6.78
N GLU A 148 -34.07 9.98 7.49
CA GLU A 148 -34.61 9.98 8.84
C GLU A 148 -33.57 10.64 9.80
N GLY A 149 -33.99 11.67 10.54
CA GLY A 149 -33.13 12.41 11.47
C GLY A 149 -32.35 13.60 10.90
N MET A 150 -32.40 13.87 9.60
CA MET A 150 -31.89 15.12 9.02
C MET A 150 -32.95 16.21 9.08
N THR A 151 -32.61 17.33 9.70
CA THR A 151 -33.46 18.52 9.67
C THR A 151 -33.39 19.17 8.28
N GLU A 152 -34.52 19.75 7.80
CA GLU A 152 -34.54 20.45 6.51
C GLU A 152 -33.49 21.55 6.39
N ALA A 153 -33.15 22.21 7.51
CA ALA A 153 -32.09 23.22 7.56
C ALA A 153 -30.66 22.71 7.35
N ALA A 154 -30.45 21.42 7.34
CA ALA A 154 -29.10 20.83 7.08
C ALA A 154 -28.89 20.50 5.59
N LEU A 155 -29.91 20.68 4.76
CA LEU A 155 -29.92 20.38 3.33
C LEU A 155 -30.06 21.63 2.44
N ASP A 156 -30.22 22.81 3.02
CA ASP A 156 -30.21 24.12 2.38
C ASP A 156 -28.83 24.77 2.49
#